data_36ae3b8966102554923b327dd105abce
#
_entry.id   36ae3b8966102554923b327dd105abce
#
_cell.length_a   1.000
_cell.length_b   1.000
_cell.length_c   1.000
_cell.angle_alpha   90.00
_cell.angle_beta   90.00
_cell.angle_gamma   90.00
#
_symmetry.space_group_name_H-M   'P 1'
#
loop_
_entity.id
_entity.type
_entity.pdbx_description
1 polymer ?
#
loop_
_entity_poly.entity_id
_entity_poly.type
_entity_poly.pdbx_seq_one_letter_code
_entity_poly.pdbx_strand_id
1 'polypeptide(L)'
;MIVPGADNAFAQKYTAAAYVHNGFGKSAGLVQVEELGTLETPIALTNTLNVGKVWDAMVDIVVEQCEQDGLEPMSINPVVGECNDCRINHIQKRAIGEKEVREAFALA
;
A
#
# COMPACT_ATOMS: atom_id res chain seq x y z
N MET A 1 -3.92 7.66 3.11
CA MET A 1 -3.08 7.14 2.00
C MET A 1 -2.13 8.24 1.53
N ILE A 2 -1.00 7.90 0.95
CA ILE A 2 -0.04 8.85 0.37
C ILE A 2 0.11 8.51 -1.10
N VAL A 3 -0.24 9.44 -1.97
CA VAL A 3 -0.04 9.32 -3.42
C VAL A 3 1.15 10.22 -3.78
N PRO A 4 2.30 9.68 -4.21
CA PRO A 4 3.52 10.46 -4.35
C PRO A 4 3.52 11.43 -5.55
N GLY A 5 2.57 11.32 -6.47
CA GLY A 5 2.43 12.19 -7.62
C GLY A 5 1.14 11.94 -8.39
N ALA A 6 0.91 12.71 -9.44
CA ALA A 6 -0.30 12.63 -10.25
C ALA A 6 -0.29 11.47 -11.27
N ASP A 7 0.88 10.92 -11.56
CA ASP A 7 1.04 9.86 -12.57
C ASP A 7 0.84 8.47 -11.94
N ASN A 8 0.57 7.47 -12.80
CA ASN A 8 0.54 6.08 -12.39
C ASN A 8 1.94 5.65 -11.91
N ALA A 9 2.08 5.44 -10.61
CA ALA A 9 3.35 5.07 -9.98
C ALA A 9 3.92 3.75 -10.49
N PHE A 10 3.08 2.84 -10.98
CA PHE A 10 3.53 1.59 -11.60
C PHE A 10 4.22 1.84 -12.93
N ALA A 11 3.67 2.73 -13.76
CA ALA A 11 4.25 3.10 -15.05
C ALA A 11 5.53 3.94 -14.88
N GLN A 12 5.52 4.85 -13.91
CA GLN A 12 6.63 5.78 -13.65
C GLN A 12 7.04 5.70 -12.18
N LYS A 13 7.91 4.74 -11.87
CA LYS A 13 8.35 4.45 -10.51
C LYS A 13 9.06 5.63 -9.86
N TYR A 14 8.78 5.85 -8.58
CA TYR A 14 9.44 6.88 -7.77
C TYR A 14 10.66 6.33 -7.06
N THR A 15 11.72 7.10 -6.95
CA THR A 15 12.87 6.75 -6.10
C THR A 15 12.41 6.65 -4.65
N ALA A 16 12.73 5.55 -3.98
CA ALA A 16 12.32 5.30 -2.61
C ALA A 16 13.37 4.51 -1.85
N ALA A 17 13.35 4.67 -0.53
CA ALA A 17 14.12 3.85 0.40
C ALA A 17 13.26 3.51 1.62
N ALA A 18 13.53 2.37 2.22
CA ALA A 18 12.87 1.95 3.44
C ALA A 18 13.90 1.75 4.56
N TYR A 19 13.46 1.99 5.79
CA TYR A 19 14.23 1.70 6.98
C TYR A 19 13.37 0.99 8.01
N VAL A 20 13.81 -0.17 8.44
CA VAL A 20 13.12 -0.96 9.47
C VAL A 20 13.60 -0.51 10.85
N HIS A 21 12.79 0.31 11.52
CA HIS A 21 13.10 0.77 12.87
C HIS A 21 13.12 -0.37 13.90
N ASN A 22 12.20 -1.34 13.76
CA ASN A 22 12.16 -2.56 14.55
C ASN A 22 11.42 -3.67 13.77
N GLY A 23 11.66 -4.92 14.14
CA GLY A 23 11.07 -6.10 13.50
C GLY A 23 9.66 -6.48 14.00
N PHE A 24 9.04 -5.70 14.89
CA PHE A 24 7.70 -6.00 15.42
C PHE A 24 6.59 -5.56 14.46
N GLY A 25 6.80 -4.53 13.65
CA GLY A 25 5.85 -4.03 12.65
C GLY A 25 5.50 -5.10 11.60
N LYS A 26 4.26 -5.05 11.10
CA LYS A 26 3.71 -5.97 10.08
C LYS A 26 3.59 -5.30 8.71
N SER A 27 4.40 -4.27 8.46
CA SER A 27 4.42 -3.59 7.16
C SER A 27 4.73 -4.54 6.01
N ALA A 28 4.16 -4.28 4.85
CA ALA A 28 4.33 -5.10 3.64
C ALA A 28 4.94 -4.27 2.50
N GLY A 29 5.60 -4.94 1.55
CA GLY A 29 6.13 -4.33 0.34
C GLY A 29 7.52 -3.70 0.47
N LEU A 30 8.13 -3.68 1.66
CA LEU A 30 9.40 -2.99 1.89
C LEU A 30 10.61 -3.71 1.28
N VAL A 31 10.58 -5.02 1.18
CA VAL A 31 11.71 -5.83 0.66
C VAL A 31 12.05 -5.43 -0.77
N GLN A 32 11.06 -5.27 -1.65
CA GLN A 32 11.29 -4.84 -3.02
C GLN A 32 11.80 -3.39 -3.08
N VAL A 33 11.31 -2.51 -2.20
CA VAL A 33 11.81 -1.13 -2.12
C VAL A 33 13.28 -1.10 -1.70
N GLU A 34 13.68 -1.91 -0.73
CA GLU A 34 15.09 -2.04 -0.32
C GLU A 34 15.98 -2.58 -1.44
N GLU A 35 15.50 -3.59 -2.18
CA GLU A 35 16.27 -4.22 -3.27
C GLU A 35 16.40 -3.30 -4.50
N LEU A 36 15.30 -2.68 -4.94
CA LEU A 36 15.26 -1.94 -6.20
C LEU A 36 15.41 -0.42 -6.05
N GLY A 37 15.26 0.11 -4.84
CA GLY A 37 15.30 1.56 -4.60
C GLY A 37 14.13 2.32 -5.22
N THR A 38 13.02 1.64 -5.52
CA THR A 38 11.86 2.25 -6.19
C THR A 38 10.54 1.86 -5.55
N LEU A 39 9.58 2.78 -5.64
CA LEU A 39 8.18 2.61 -5.27
C LEU A 39 7.32 2.58 -6.53
N GLU A 40 6.42 1.61 -6.63
CA GLU A 40 5.56 1.40 -7.80
C GLU A 40 4.05 1.49 -7.49
N THR A 41 3.70 1.86 -6.27
CA THR A 41 2.30 2.03 -5.83
C THR A 41 2.16 3.25 -4.92
N PRO A 42 0.95 3.74 -4.67
CA PRO A 42 0.70 4.57 -3.49
C PRO A 42 1.12 3.85 -2.20
N ILE A 43 1.32 4.60 -1.12
CA ILE A 43 1.62 4.06 0.21
C ILE A 43 0.35 4.11 1.06
N ALA A 44 -0.15 2.96 1.46
CA ALA A 44 -1.24 2.87 2.42
C ALA A 44 -0.72 2.78 3.86
N LEU A 45 -1.44 3.39 4.78
CA LEU A 45 -1.18 3.30 6.22
C LEU A 45 -2.43 2.76 6.91
N THR A 46 -2.28 1.72 7.72
CA THR A 46 -3.41 1.08 8.39
C THR A 46 -3.03 0.53 9.76
N ASN A 47 -3.98 -0.05 10.48
CA ASN A 47 -3.67 -0.77 11.70
C ASN A 47 -3.20 -2.21 11.42
N THR A 48 -2.52 -2.79 12.40
CA THR A 48 -1.80 -4.07 12.32
C THR A 48 -2.60 -5.20 11.65
N LEU A 49 -3.83 -5.45 12.09
CA LEU A 49 -4.61 -6.61 11.61
C LEU A 49 -5.28 -6.40 10.26
N ASN A 50 -5.22 -5.20 9.69
CA ASN A 50 -5.78 -4.90 8.37
C ASN A 50 -4.74 -4.85 7.25
N VAL A 51 -3.44 -4.98 7.54
CA VAL A 51 -2.36 -4.88 6.53
C VAL A 51 -2.64 -5.76 5.32
N GLY A 52 -2.97 -7.04 5.51
CA GLY A 52 -3.25 -7.96 4.39
C GLY A 52 -4.46 -7.55 3.55
N LYS A 53 -5.57 -7.10 4.17
CA LYS A 53 -6.75 -6.61 3.43
C LYS A 53 -6.47 -5.34 2.62
N VAL A 54 -5.71 -4.43 3.21
CA VAL A 54 -5.33 -3.18 2.56
C VAL A 54 -4.37 -3.46 1.40
N TRP A 55 -3.44 -4.39 1.59
CA TRP A 55 -2.51 -4.82 0.55
C TRP A 55 -3.26 -5.41 -0.66
N ASP A 56 -4.21 -6.30 -0.41
CA ASP A 56 -5.05 -6.94 -1.44
C ASP A 56 -5.85 -5.90 -2.24
N ALA A 57 -6.56 -5.00 -1.54
CA ALA A 57 -7.30 -3.92 -2.19
C ALA A 57 -6.40 -2.94 -2.98
N MET A 58 -5.16 -2.75 -2.55
CA MET A 58 -4.18 -1.94 -3.29
C MET A 58 -3.75 -2.61 -4.60
N VAL A 59 -3.67 -3.94 -4.63
CA VAL A 59 -3.41 -4.67 -5.89
C VAL A 59 -4.50 -4.37 -6.90
N ASP A 60 -5.78 -4.50 -6.52
CA ASP A 60 -6.91 -4.24 -7.40
C ASP A 60 -6.89 -2.81 -7.95
N ILE A 61 -6.65 -1.81 -7.09
CA ILE A 61 -6.56 -0.41 -7.51
C ILE A 61 -5.46 -0.20 -8.56
N VAL A 62 -4.28 -0.78 -8.35
CA VAL A 62 -3.15 -0.61 -9.28
C VAL A 62 -3.38 -1.38 -10.58
N VAL A 63 -4.00 -2.56 -10.53
CA VAL A 63 -4.42 -3.30 -11.74
C VAL A 63 -5.35 -2.43 -12.58
N GLU A 64 -6.40 -1.87 -11.98
CA GLU A 64 -7.36 -1.00 -12.67
C GLU A 64 -6.69 0.24 -13.29
N GLN A 65 -5.75 0.87 -12.57
CA GLN A 65 -4.98 2.00 -13.12
C GLN A 65 -4.13 1.56 -14.33
N CYS A 66 -3.46 0.41 -14.24
CA CYS A 66 -2.67 -0.13 -15.33
C CYS A 66 -3.53 -0.44 -16.55
N GLU A 67 -4.71 -1.06 -16.36
CA GLU A 67 -5.65 -1.35 -17.44
C GLU A 67 -6.11 -0.07 -18.15
N GLN A 68 -6.41 1.00 -17.40
CA GLN A 68 -6.78 2.30 -17.98
C GLN A 68 -5.65 2.91 -18.83
N ASP A 69 -4.40 2.65 -18.46
CA ASP A 69 -3.20 3.11 -19.17
C ASP A 69 -2.73 2.12 -20.27
N GLY A 70 -3.46 1.04 -20.50
CA GLY A 70 -3.11 0.00 -21.48
C GLY A 70 -1.89 -0.83 -21.09
N LEU A 71 -1.60 -0.92 -19.79
CA LEU A 71 -0.50 -1.71 -19.22
C LEU A 71 -1.03 -3.05 -18.68
N GLU A 72 -0.23 -4.10 -18.80
CA GLU A 72 -0.50 -5.40 -18.21
C GLU A 72 0.57 -5.73 -17.15
N PRO A 73 0.28 -5.49 -15.85
CA PRO A 73 1.26 -5.72 -14.80
C PRO A 73 1.45 -7.22 -14.56
N MET A 74 2.68 -7.70 -14.63
CA MET A 74 3.05 -9.09 -14.34
C MET A 74 3.23 -9.35 -12.84
N SER A 75 3.48 -8.32 -12.07
CA SER A 75 3.54 -8.31 -10.61
C SER A 75 3.29 -6.90 -10.10
N ILE A 76 2.78 -6.79 -8.89
CA ILE A 76 2.57 -5.50 -8.21
C ILE A 76 3.04 -5.65 -6.77
N ASN A 77 3.78 -4.65 -6.27
CA ASN A 77 4.30 -4.63 -4.91
C ASN A 77 3.71 -3.46 -4.10
N PRO A 78 2.49 -3.57 -3.57
CA PRO A 78 1.92 -2.54 -2.71
C PRO A 78 2.73 -2.33 -1.43
N VAL A 79 2.94 -1.07 -1.07
CA VAL A 79 3.56 -0.71 0.21
C VAL A 79 2.48 -0.33 1.21
N VAL A 80 2.41 -1.10 2.30
CA VAL A 80 1.47 -0.88 3.39
C VAL A 80 2.22 -0.76 4.71
N GLY A 81 2.22 0.43 5.28
CA GLY A 81 2.72 0.67 6.64
C GLY A 81 1.65 0.38 7.69
N GLU A 82 2.09 0.02 8.91
CA GLU A 82 1.20 -0.32 10.00
C GLU A 82 1.46 0.45 11.28
N CYS A 83 0.41 0.58 12.08
CA CYS A 83 0.48 1.04 13.46
C CYS A 83 -0.42 0.18 14.34
N ASN A 84 0.11 -0.32 15.44
CA ASN A 84 -0.68 -1.12 16.37
C ASN A 84 -1.47 -0.21 17.32
N ASP A 85 -2.77 -0.13 17.10
CA ASP A 85 -3.72 0.68 17.86
C ASP A 85 -4.60 -0.13 18.83
N CYS A 86 -4.17 -1.33 19.21
CA CYS A 86 -4.95 -2.27 20.03
C CYS A 86 -5.36 -1.74 21.41
N ARG A 87 -4.72 -0.67 21.90
CA ARG A 87 -5.06 -0.05 23.20
C ARG A 87 -6.21 0.94 23.10
N ILE A 88 -6.55 1.40 21.91
CA ILE A 88 -7.58 2.43 21.67
C ILE A 88 -8.70 1.96 20.74
N ASN A 89 -8.47 0.90 19.97
CA ASN A 89 -9.43 0.35 19.02
C ASN A 89 -9.61 -1.15 19.18
N HIS A 90 -10.79 -1.63 18.76
CA HIS A 90 -11.08 -3.07 18.62
C HIS A 90 -10.51 -3.61 17.31
N ILE A 91 -9.21 -3.79 17.24
CA ILE A 91 -8.49 -4.18 16.01
C ILE A 91 -8.95 -5.53 15.47
N GLN A 92 -9.47 -6.42 16.34
CA GLN A 92 -9.98 -7.75 15.97
C GLN A 92 -11.21 -7.68 15.06
N LYS A 93 -11.94 -6.57 15.04
CA LYS A 93 -13.05 -6.36 14.10
C LYS A 93 -12.60 -6.30 12.64
N ARG A 94 -11.33 -5.96 12.41
CA ARG A 94 -10.75 -5.82 11.07
C ARG A 94 -11.69 -5.05 10.13
N ALA A 95 -12.11 -3.86 10.59
CA ALA A 95 -13.17 -3.07 9.97
C ALA A 95 -12.79 -2.44 8.62
N ILE A 96 -11.49 -2.31 8.34
CA ILE A 96 -11.01 -1.77 7.06
C ILE A 96 -11.10 -2.86 5.99
N GLY A 97 -11.71 -2.54 4.87
CA GLY A 97 -11.82 -3.37 3.70
C GLY A 97 -11.58 -2.59 2.42
N GLU A 98 -11.89 -3.19 1.29
CA GLU A 98 -11.69 -2.60 -0.05
C GLU A 98 -12.36 -1.23 -0.19
N LYS A 99 -13.60 -1.09 0.30
CA LYS A 99 -14.36 0.17 0.23
C LYS A 99 -13.58 1.32 0.87
N GLU A 100 -13.11 1.15 2.10
CA GLU A 100 -12.37 2.18 2.84
C GLU A 100 -11.03 2.52 2.18
N VAL A 101 -10.37 1.53 1.57
CA VAL A 101 -9.13 1.73 0.82
C VAL A 101 -9.38 2.55 -0.44
N ARG A 102 -10.43 2.23 -1.21
CA ARG A 102 -10.82 3.00 -2.40
C ARG A 102 -11.22 4.44 -2.06
N GLU A 103 -11.98 4.65 -0.99
CA GLU A 103 -12.33 5.99 -0.51
C GLU A 103 -11.06 6.77 -0.12
N ALA A 104 -10.13 6.15 0.61
CA ALA A 104 -8.87 6.79 0.99
C ALA A 104 -7.98 7.11 -0.21
N PHE A 105 -8.02 6.30 -1.26
CA PHE A 105 -7.31 6.54 -2.51
C PHE A 105 -7.92 7.72 -3.28
N ALA A 106 -9.25 7.77 -3.38
CA ALA A 106 -9.96 8.85 -4.08
C ALA A 106 -9.82 10.23 -3.41
N LEU A 107 -9.49 10.28 -2.12
CA LEU A 107 -9.32 11.50 -1.33
C LEU A 107 -7.84 11.93 -1.17
N ALA A 108 -6.90 11.14 -1.65
CA ALA A 108 -5.45 11.42 -1.56
C ALA A 108 -4.94 12.20 -2.79
#